data_a5f1040f45ce25597fa01abeedeed7b6
#
_entry.id   a5f1040f45ce25597fa01abeedeed7b6
#
_cell.length_a   1.000
_cell.length_b   1.000
_cell.length_c   1.000
_cell.angle_alpha   90.00
_cell.angle_beta   90.00
_cell.angle_gamma   90.00
#
_symmetry.space_group_name_H-M   'P 1'
#
loop_
_entity.id
_entity.type
_entity.pdbx_description
1 polymer ?
#
loop_
_entity_poly.entity_id
_entity_poly.type
_entity_poly.pdbx_seq_one_letter_code
_entity_poly.pdbx_strand_id
1 'polypeptide(L)'
;MNLIKNRVFVTILVTDIIQQMAIWIRNIAIMFFIMDLTNKDPLAISALNFIEYLPMFLLTFVGGIIADRYNPKKIMFFGDLFSFISFIILGVVISKGYIGAIFLVVLVSASVTQFSYPSSQKYFKEYVDEDSIDKAIGISQLLSSGFFVIGPFIGSQFYFKFGIDKTLMIISVLFLISIALILTLPNKNFEKIKSSGFIEDVGLTFKYLNEKEILKLLTKMFFVVSFAMGIANNLDIFLVTDRLGLSEEFYQFFSGIAGVGVIVGGGIYLLVSKYMNIKVLYTLIGIFSITVFFEGYSTNAVLTMTLQFIDNVLGGILSGYVMTLITKVTDQEYLGKVNGVTSTLMTFGIMVGTIVSGIFMKYTSIVVAFFIASIAFLISFTILYKAVNKGVLKEFE
;
A
#
# COMPACT_ATOMS: atom_id res chain seq x y z
N MET A 1 9.97 12.06 -27.33
CA MET A 1 11.19 11.20 -27.23
C MET A 1 10.80 9.75 -26.98
N ASN A 2 11.53 8.76 -27.50
CA ASN A 2 11.25 7.36 -27.14
C ASN A 2 11.79 7.10 -25.73
N LEU A 3 10.91 6.92 -24.74
CA LEU A 3 11.26 6.73 -23.32
C LEU A 3 12.31 5.63 -23.10
N ILE A 4 12.24 4.54 -23.88
CA ILE A 4 13.19 3.42 -23.79
C ILE A 4 14.62 3.83 -24.20
N LYS A 5 14.77 4.90 -24.99
CA LYS A 5 16.10 5.44 -25.36
C LYS A 5 16.64 6.46 -24.36
N ASN A 6 15.82 6.91 -23.41
CA ASN A 6 16.25 7.81 -22.35
C ASN A 6 16.95 7.00 -21.26
N ARG A 7 18.30 7.10 -21.22
CA ARG A 7 19.11 6.37 -20.26
C ARG A 7 18.75 6.64 -18.79
N VAL A 8 18.38 7.88 -18.46
CA VAL A 8 18.02 8.25 -17.08
C VAL A 8 16.71 7.61 -16.71
N PHE A 9 15.68 7.69 -17.59
CA PHE A 9 14.40 7.05 -17.39
C PHE A 9 14.55 5.53 -17.17
N VAL A 10 15.29 4.85 -18.07
CA VAL A 10 15.49 3.40 -17.97
C VAL A 10 16.26 3.03 -16.67
N THR A 11 17.29 3.81 -16.31
CA THR A 11 18.04 3.56 -15.07
C THR A 11 17.14 3.67 -13.83
N ILE A 12 16.32 4.72 -13.73
CA ILE A 12 15.39 4.88 -12.59
C ILE A 12 14.36 3.76 -12.58
N LEU A 13 13.78 3.42 -13.74
CA LEU A 13 12.79 2.36 -13.85
C LEU A 13 13.35 1.00 -13.39
N VAL A 14 14.56 0.65 -13.82
CA VAL A 14 15.24 -0.59 -13.38
C VAL A 14 15.57 -0.54 -11.90
N THR A 15 15.98 0.61 -11.38
CA THR A 15 16.19 0.81 -9.94
C THR A 15 14.90 0.60 -9.15
N ASP A 16 13.79 1.20 -9.60
CA ASP A 16 12.47 1.03 -8.97
C ASP A 16 12.02 -0.45 -8.98
N ILE A 17 12.25 -1.18 -10.09
CA ILE A 17 11.94 -2.62 -10.19
C ILE A 17 12.76 -3.42 -9.16
N ILE A 18 14.06 -3.16 -9.05
CA ILE A 18 14.95 -3.86 -8.12
C ILE A 18 14.53 -3.58 -6.67
N GLN A 19 14.23 -2.32 -6.36
CA GLN A 19 13.75 -1.93 -5.03
C GLN A 19 12.41 -2.57 -4.70
N GLN A 20 11.43 -2.58 -5.63
CA GLN A 20 10.15 -3.26 -5.45
C GLN A 20 10.33 -4.76 -5.20
N MET A 21 11.20 -5.41 -5.99
CA MET A 21 11.51 -6.82 -5.78
C MET A 21 12.11 -7.07 -4.39
N ALA A 22 13.08 -6.25 -3.96
CA ALA A 22 13.68 -6.35 -2.64
C ALA A 22 12.64 -6.15 -1.51
N ILE A 23 11.74 -5.17 -1.65
CA ILE A 23 10.67 -4.88 -0.67
C ILE A 23 9.70 -6.05 -0.56
N TRP A 24 9.24 -6.61 -1.68
CA TRP A 24 8.31 -7.74 -1.66
C TRP A 24 8.93 -9.01 -1.10
N ILE A 25 10.19 -9.32 -1.48
CA ILE A 25 10.93 -10.44 -0.90
C ILE A 25 11.05 -10.24 0.62
N ARG A 26 11.41 -9.02 1.07
CA ARG A 26 11.50 -8.68 2.50
C ARG A 26 10.19 -8.92 3.22
N ASN A 27 9.09 -8.34 2.72
CA ASN A 27 7.78 -8.39 3.40
C ASN A 27 7.33 -9.83 3.62
N ILE A 28 7.37 -10.63 2.56
CA ILE A 28 6.92 -12.03 2.61
C ILE A 28 7.87 -12.90 3.43
N ALA A 29 9.18 -12.74 3.25
CA ALA A 29 10.15 -13.56 3.98
C ALA A 29 10.15 -13.25 5.48
N ILE A 30 10.07 -11.97 5.87
CA ILE A 30 9.98 -11.60 7.29
C ILE A 30 8.65 -12.03 7.90
N MET A 31 7.55 -11.92 7.16
CA MET A 31 6.24 -12.41 7.62
C MET A 31 6.29 -13.90 7.97
N PHE A 32 6.74 -14.77 7.05
CA PHE A 32 6.86 -16.18 7.32
C PHE A 32 7.85 -16.48 8.45
N PHE A 33 8.99 -15.80 8.48
CA PHE A 33 9.97 -15.98 9.53
C PHE A 33 9.43 -15.61 10.93
N ILE A 34 8.64 -14.54 11.04
CA ILE A 34 7.97 -14.16 12.30
C ILE A 34 6.89 -15.21 12.65
N MET A 35 6.14 -15.73 11.68
CA MET A 35 5.18 -16.81 11.92
C MET A 35 5.85 -18.04 12.52
N ASP A 36 6.97 -18.48 11.93
CA ASP A 36 7.74 -19.62 12.44
C ASP A 36 8.25 -19.39 13.86
N LEU A 37 8.81 -18.19 14.13
CA LEU A 37 9.39 -17.86 15.43
C LEU A 37 8.36 -17.71 16.55
N THR A 38 7.16 -17.25 16.23
CA THR A 38 6.12 -16.93 17.22
C THR A 38 5.02 -17.99 17.30
N ASN A 39 5.21 -19.15 16.62
CA ASN A 39 4.19 -20.19 16.50
C ASN A 39 2.85 -19.59 16.00
N LYS A 40 2.91 -18.80 14.93
CA LYS A 40 1.77 -18.16 14.27
C LYS A 40 0.99 -17.20 15.19
N ASP A 41 1.66 -16.43 16.06
CA ASP A 41 0.98 -15.44 16.90
C ASP A 41 0.43 -14.28 16.04
N PRO A 42 -0.91 -14.08 15.97
CA PRO A 42 -1.53 -13.02 15.18
C PRO A 42 -1.09 -11.62 15.60
N LEU A 43 -0.78 -11.42 16.89
CA LEU A 43 -0.30 -10.11 17.37
C LEU A 43 1.09 -9.79 16.83
N ALA A 44 1.96 -10.79 16.66
CA ALA A 44 3.30 -10.57 16.12
C ALA A 44 3.22 -10.12 14.64
N ILE A 45 2.36 -10.74 13.84
CA ILE A 45 2.13 -10.36 12.44
C ILE A 45 1.46 -8.97 12.36
N SER A 46 0.49 -8.71 13.22
CA SER A 46 -0.14 -7.38 13.28
C SER A 46 0.83 -6.28 13.69
N ALA A 47 1.74 -6.56 14.64
CA ALA A 47 2.79 -5.64 15.02
C ALA A 47 3.80 -5.39 13.88
N LEU A 48 4.14 -6.44 13.12
CA LEU A 48 5.01 -6.32 11.93
C LEU A 48 4.39 -5.37 10.90
N ASN A 49 3.15 -5.60 10.51
CA ASN A 49 2.45 -4.78 9.54
C ASN A 49 2.19 -3.36 10.06
N PHE A 50 1.85 -3.21 11.34
CA PHE A 50 1.72 -1.89 11.97
C PHE A 50 3.01 -1.07 11.86
N ILE A 51 4.15 -1.69 12.15
CA ILE A 51 5.47 -1.02 12.06
C ILE A 51 5.81 -0.68 10.60
N GLU A 52 5.37 -1.46 9.64
CA GLU A 52 5.53 -1.14 8.22
C GLU A 52 4.68 0.08 7.79
N TYR A 53 3.43 0.17 8.24
CA TYR A 53 2.56 1.32 7.93
C TYR A 53 2.90 2.58 8.72
N LEU A 54 3.56 2.47 9.89
CA LEU A 54 3.86 3.61 10.75
C LEU A 54 4.70 4.71 10.06
N PRO A 55 5.80 4.40 9.34
CA PRO A 55 6.51 5.41 8.57
C PRO A 55 5.68 6.00 7.43
N MET A 56 4.85 5.20 6.77
CA MET A 56 3.94 5.71 5.74
C MET A 56 3.00 6.76 6.32
N PHE A 57 2.43 6.52 7.49
CA PHE A 57 1.56 7.47 8.18
C PHE A 57 2.30 8.74 8.61
N LEU A 58 3.48 8.60 9.22
CA LEU A 58 4.21 9.74 9.82
C LEU A 58 5.05 10.53 8.81
N LEU A 59 5.65 9.85 7.83
CA LEU A 59 6.72 10.43 7.00
C LEU A 59 6.30 10.75 5.57
N THR A 60 5.12 10.35 5.08
CA THR A 60 4.69 10.60 3.70
C THR A 60 4.80 12.09 3.32
N PHE A 61 4.35 12.98 4.18
CA PHE A 61 4.47 14.43 3.93
C PHE A 61 5.90 14.94 4.08
N VAL A 62 6.61 14.44 5.08
CA VAL A 62 8.01 14.84 5.36
C VAL A 62 8.90 14.40 4.20
N GLY A 63 8.65 13.22 3.63
CA GLY A 63 9.37 12.68 2.48
C GLY A 63 9.30 13.59 1.26
N GLY A 64 8.10 14.11 0.93
CA GLY A 64 7.93 15.08 -0.14
C GLY A 64 8.73 16.36 0.08
N ILE A 65 8.66 16.95 1.27
CA ILE A 65 9.42 18.18 1.61
C ILE A 65 10.93 17.95 1.51
N ILE A 66 11.41 16.79 1.97
CA ILE A 66 12.84 16.46 1.91
C ILE A 66 13.26 16.25 0.45
N ALA A 67 12.46 15.56 -0.36
CA ALA A 67 12.73 15.38 -1.79
C ALA A 67 12.81 16.72 -2.53
N ASP A 68 12.02 17.74 -2.13
CA ASP A 68 12.04 19.06 -2.73
C ASP A 68 13.27 19.89 -2.33
N ARG A 69 13.77 19.71 -1.12
CA ARG A 69 14.86 20.54 -0.56
C ARG A 69 16.26 19.99 -0.83
N TYR A 70 16.39 18.68 -0.94
CA TYR A 70 17.68 18.02 -1.07
C TYR A 70 17.86 17.41 -2.46
N ASN A 71 19.12 17.06 -2.77
CA ASN A 71 19.45 16.40 -4.02
C ASN A 71 18.85 14.99 -4.06
N PRO A 72 17.92 14.68 -4.99
CA PRO A 72 17.22 13.41 -5.03
C PRO A 72 18.16 12.21 -5.23
N LYS A 73 19.26 12.36 -5.98
CA LYS A 73 20.26 11.30 -6.12
C LYS A 73 20.88 10.92 -4.78
N LYS A 74 21.19 11.92 -3.94
CA LYS A 74 21.76 11.66 -2.61
C LYS A 74 20.74 10.96 -1.70
N ILE A 75 19.46 11.38 -1.75
CA ILE A 75 18.39 10.75 -0.95
C ILE A 75 18.26 9.27 -1.32
N MET A 76 18.15 8.96 -2.62
CA MET A 76 18.05 7.59 -3.10
C MET A 76 19.29 6.77 -2.73
N PHE A 77 20.49 7.31 -2.94
CA PHE A 77 21.75 6.64 -2.60
C PHE A 77 21.85 6.30 -1.11
N PHE A 78 21.63 7.29 -0.23
CA PHE A 78 21.72 7.05 1.21
C PHE A 78 20.57 6.16 1.71
N GLY A 79 19.39 6.27 1.13
CA GLY A 79 18.27 5.38 1.44
C GLY A 79 18.62 3.92 1.17
N ASP A 80 19.11 3.61 -0.03
CA ASP A 80 19.50 2.25 -0.39
C ASP A 80 20.72 1.77 0.42
N LEU A 81 21.66 2.67 0.74
CA LEU A 81 22.81 2.35 1.60
C LEU A 81 22.35 1.98 3.03
N PHE A 82 21.42 2.74 3.60
CA PHE A 82 20.85 2.41 4.90
C PHE A 82 20.09 1.07 4.86
N SER A 83 19.32 0.82 3.80
CA SER A 83 18.64 -0.46 3.61
C SER A 83 19.65 -1.61 3.51
N PHE A 84 20.66 -1.49 2.67
CA PHE A 84 21.73 -2.47 2.52
C PHE A 84 22.39 -2.81 3.86
N ILE A 85 22.85 -1.80 4.60
CA ILE A 85 23.50 -1.98 5.90
C ILE A 85 22.54 -2.61 6.92
N SER A 86 21.28 -2.17 6.95
CA SER A 86 20.31 -2.68 7.91
C SER A 86 20.00 -4.16 7.71
N PHE A 87 19.93 -4.64 6.45
CA PHE A 87 19.71 -6.08 6.18
C PHE A 87 20.93 -6.93 6.49
N ILE A 88 22.15 -6.44 6.30
CA ILE A 88 23.36 -7.15 6.75
C ILE A 88 23.38 -7.26 8.28
N ILE A 89 23.10 -6.14 8.98
CA ILE A 89 23.01 -6.13 10.44
C ILE A 89 21.94 -7.12 10.90
N LEU A 90 20.77 -7.12 10.27
CA LEU A 90 19.69 -8.02 10.60
C LEU A 90 20.10 -9.49 10.52
N GLY A 91 20.78 -9.91 9.43
CA GLY A 91 21.27 -11.27 9.29
C GLY A 91 22.20 -11.67 10.45
N VAL A 92 23.12 -10.77 10.86
CA VAL A 92 24.04 -11.01 11.99
C VAL A 92 23.26 -11.07 13.32
N VAL A 93 22.27 -10.23 13.51
CA VAL A 93 21.55 -10.11 14.78
C VAL A 93 20.55 -11.26 14.97
N ILE A 94 19.89 -11.69 13.89
CA ILE A 94 19.01 -12.89 13.91
C ILE A 94 19.81 -14.13 14.26
N SER A 95 21.01 -14.31 13.69
CA SER A 95 21.86 -15.48 14.02
C SER A 95 22.28 -15.53 15.48
N LYS A 96 22.18 -14.42 16.22
CA LYS A 96 22.42 -14.31 17.67
C LYS A 96 21.13 -14.41 18.52
N GLY A 97 19.96 -14.62 17.91
CA GLY A 97 18.69 -14.80 18.58
C GLY A 97 17.95 -13.51 18.98
N TYR A 98 18.38 -12.34 18.52
CA TYR A 98 17.72 -11.06 18.84
C TYR A 98 16.55 -10.75 17.89
N ILE A 99 15.39 -11.33 18.13
CA ILE A 99 14.20 -11.21 17.28
C ILE A 99 13.67 -9.76 17.16
N GLY A 100 13.76 -8.99 18.26
CA GLY A 100 13.29 -7.59 18.29
C GLY A 100 13.92 -6.66 17.23
N ALA A 101 15.13 -7.00 16.74
CA ALA A 101 15.81 -6.26 15.70
C ALA A 101 15.07 -6.30 14.35
N ILE A 102 14.26 -7.33 14.10
CA ILE A 102 13.44 -7.45 12.88
C ILE A 102 12.54 -6.24 12.73
N PHE A 103 11.81 -5.89 13.79
CA PHE A 103 10.88 -4.76 13.79
C PHE A 103 11.60 -3.43 13.55
N LEU A 104 12.81 -3.28 14.11
CA LEU A 104 13.63 -2.08 13.88
C LEU A 104 14.06 -1.95 12.41
N VAL A 105 14.50 -3.05 11.80
CA VAL A 105 14.94 -3.03 10.39
C VAL A 105 13.78 -2.79 9.44
N VAL A 106 12.61 -3.36 9.72
CA VAL A 106 11.38 -3.08 8.96
C VAL A 106 11.03 -1.60 9.06
N LEU A 107 11.08 -1.03 10.26
CA LEU A 107 10.84 0.41 10.48
C LEU A 107 11.81 1.28 9.66
N VAL A 108 13.10 0.97 9.69
CA VAL A 108 14.13 1.71 8.93
C VAL A 108 13.87 1.59 7.43
N SER A 109 13.67 0.39 6.92
CA SER A 109 13.46 0.14 5.49
C SER A 109 12.17 0.78 4.98
N ALA A 110 11.07 0.71 5.73
CA ALA A 110 9.81 1.37 5.41
C ALA A 110 9.95 2.91 5.44
N SER A 111 10.76 3.44 6.37
CA SER A 111 11.07 4.89 6.43
C SER A 111 11.82 5.36 5.19
N VAL A 112 12.82 4.60 4.76
CA VAL A 112 13.62 4.92 3.55
C VAL A 112 12.74 5.07 2.31
N THR A 113 11.76 4.18 2.15
CA THR A 113 10.85 4.21 0.99
C THR A 113 10.09 5.54 0.89
N GLN A 114 9.72 6.16 2.04
CA GLN A 114 8.99 7.43 2.06
C GLN A 114 9.83 8.61 1.52
N PHE A 115 11.13 8.49 1.47
CA PHE A 115 12.04 9.51 0.92
C PHE A 115 12.49 9.18 -0.50
N SER A 116 12.74 7.92 -0.79
CA SER A 116 13.27 7.46 -2.09
C SER A 116 12.25 7.61 -3.21
N TYR A 117 10.99 7.25 -2.98
CA TYR A 117 9.94 7.31 -4.01
C TYR A 117 9.66 8.75 -4.53
N PRO A 118 9.44 9.78 -3.69
CA PRO A 118 9.28 11.15 -4.19
C PRO A 118 10.54 11.65 -4.92
N SER A 119 11.71 11.19 -4.51
CA SER A 119 12.99 11.56 -5.13
C SER A 119 13.12 10.96 -6.54
N SER A 120 12.70 9.72 -6.77
CA SER A 120 12.69 9.12 -8.12
C SER A 120 11.73 9.85 -9.06
N GLN A 121 10.53 10.25 -8.57
CA GLN A 121 9.57 11.02 -9.35
C GLN A 121 10.10 12.40 -9.77
N LYS A 122 10.94 13.02 -8.94
CA LYS A 122 11.59 14.29 -9.27
C LYS A 122 12.56 14.15 -10.45
N TYR A 123 13.25 13.00 -10.57
CA TYR A 123 14.06 12.70 -11.75
C TYR A 123 13.22 12.57 -13.01
N PHE A 124 12.05 11.93 -12.96
CA PHE A 124 11.17 11.85 -14.14
C PHE A 124 10.80 13.24 -14.66
N LYS A 125 10.40 14.15 -13.78
CA LYS A 125 10.06 15.52 -14.16
C LYS A 125 11.22 16.28 -14.80
N GLU A 126 12.46 15.96 -14.42
CA GLU A 126 13.63 16.72 -14.86
C GLU A 126 14.25 16.21 -16.15
N TYR A 127 14.14 14.89 -16.43
CA TYR A 127 14.84 14.23 -17.53
C TYR A 127 13.93 13.61 -18.57
N VAL A 128 12.62 13.67 -18.39
CA VAL A 128 11.62 13.22 -19.35
C VAL A 128 10.90 14.44 -19.91
N ASP A 129 10.70 14.45 -21.25
CA ASP A 129 9.98 15.55 -21.93
C ASP A 129 8.55 15.65 -21.38
N GLU A 130 8.01 16.90 -21.25
CA GLU A 130 6.67 17.16 -20.71
C GLU A 130 5.58 16.29 -21.35
N ASP A 131 5.59 16.14 -22.67
CA ASP A 131 4.64 15.29 -23.43
C ASP A 131 4.74 13.78 -23.10
N SER A 132 5.80 13.36 -22.41
CA SER A 132 6.08 11.95 -22.09
C SER A 132 6.01 11.65 -20.59
N ILE A 133 5.86 12.66 -19.72
CA ILE A 133 5.85 12.49 -18.25
C ILE A 133 4.69 11.58 -17.82
N ASP A 134 3.48 11.80 -18.34
CA ASP A 134 2.31 10.97 -17.99
C ASP A 134 2.51 9.51 -18.37
N LYS A 135 3.16 9.25 -19.51
CA LYS A 135 3.49 7.89 -19.93
C LYS A 135 4.56 7.27 -19.02
N ALA A 136 5.56 8.05 -18.62
CA ALA A 136 6.62 7.58 -17.73
C ALA A 136 6.07 7.20 -16.35
N ILE A 137 5.23 8.04 -15.77
CA ILE A 137 4.52 7.79 -14.50
C ILE A 137 3.60 6.58 -14.65
N GLY A 138 2.84 6.49 -15.74
CA GLY A 138 1.96 5.36 -16.02
C GLY A 138 2.71 4.03 -16.11
N ILE A 139 3.88 3.98 -16.75
CA ILE A 139 4.72 2.78 -16.82
C ILE A 139 5.23 2.39 -15.43
N SER A 140 5.74 3.34 -14.64
CA SER A 140 6.19 3.10 -13.27
C SER A 140 5.04 2.56 -12.40
N GLN A 141 3.84 3.12 -12.51
CA GLN A 141 2.66 2.67 -11.79
C GLN A 141 2.20 1.27 -12.20
N LEU A 142 2.21 0.95 -13.49
CA LEU A 142 1.89 -0.39 -13.98
C LEU A 142 2.86 -1.45 -13.46
N LEU A 143 4.16 -1.15 -13.44
CA LEU A 143 5.17 -2.03 -12.90
C LEU A 143 4.96 -2.25 -11.39
N SER A 144 4.74 -1.19 -10.63
CA SER A 144 4.45 -1.29 -9.19
C SER A 144 3.20 -2.14 -8.94
N SER A 145 2.13 -1.93 -9.72
CA SER A 145 0.91 -2.73 -9.63
C SER A 145 1.15 -4.21 -9.98
N GLY A 146 2.03 -4.49 -10.95
CA GLY A 146 2.42 -5.86 -11.29
C GLY A 146 3.04 -6.61 -10.13
N PHE A 147 3.77 -5.93 -9.25
CA PHE A 147 4.36 -6.54 -8.07
C PHE A 147 3.32 -6.97 -7.02
N PHE A 148 2.11 -6.42 -7.01
CA PHE A 148 1.03 -6.96 -6.15
C PHE A 148 0.65 -8.40 -6.54
N VAL A 149 0.84 -8.77 -7.81
CA VAL A 149 0.55 -10.14 -8.30
C VAL A 149 1.76 -11.05 -8.11
N ILE A 150 2.93 -10.63 -8.61
CA ILE A 150 4.12 -11.49 -8.66
C ILE A 150 4.97 -11.42 -7.39
N GLY A 151 4.84 -10.35 -6.61
CA GLY A 151 5.63 -10.11 -5.40
C GLY A 151 5.48 -11.20 -4.34
N PRO A 152 4.25 -11.58 -3.94
CA PRO A 152 4.04 -12.67 -2.99
C PRO A 152 4.63 -13.99 -3.46
N PHE A 153 4.52 -14.28 -4.77
CA PHE A 153 5.11 -15.48 -5.35
C PHE A 153 6.64 -15.46 -5.26
N ILE A 154 7.27 -14.38 -5.70
CA ILE A 154 8.74 -14.22 -5.62
C ILE A 154 9.19 -14.33 -4.17
N GLY A 155 8.58 -13.57 -3.25
CA GLY A 155 8.96 -13.56 -1.84
C GLY A 155 8.84 -14.94 -1.17
N SER A 156 7.74 -15.67 -1.43
CA SER A 156 7.55 -17.03 -0.93
C SER A 156 8.61 -17.99 -1.46
N GLN A 157 8.89 -17.96 -2.79
CA GLN A 157 9.91 -18.82 -3.38
C GLN A 157 11.30 -18.59 -2.79
N PHE A 158 11.65 -17.32 -2.53
CA PHE A 158 12.94 -17.02 -1.91
C PHE A 158 13.01 -17.52 -0.47
N TYR A 159 11.96 -17.34 0.33
CA TYR A 159 11.93 -17.81 1.71
C TYR A 159 12.00 -19.34 1.82
N PHE A 160 11.07 -20.03 1.14
CA PHE A 160 10.97 -21.50 1.26
C PHE A 160 12.16 -22.24 0.63
N LYS A 161 12.77 -21.69 -0.43
CA LYS A 161 13.91 -22.30 -1.09
C LYS A 161 15.25 -22.02 -0.42
N PHE A 162 15.44 -20.82 0.11
CA PHE A 162 16.73 -20.35 0.60
C PHE A 162 16.80 -20.12 2.11
N GLY A 163 15.64 -20.05 2.79
CA GLY A 163 15.56 -19.66 4.19
C GLY A 163 15.84 -18.17 4.42
N ILE A 164 15.65 -17.71 5.67
CA ILE A 164 15.75 -16.29 5.99
C ILE A 164 17.16 -15.72 5.75
N ASP A 165 18.21 -16.43 6.17
CA ASP A 165 19.60 -15.92 6.12
C ASP A 165 20.04 -15.59 4.68
N LYS A 166 19.86 -16.54 3.75
CA LYS A 166 20.23 -16.34 2.35
C LYS A 166 19.30 -15.33 1.68
N THR A 167 18.02 -15.27 2.07
CA THR A 167 17.07 -14.29 1.55
C THR A 167 17.48 -12.87 1.94
N LEU A 168 17.91 -12.64 3.18
CA LEU A 168 18.44 -11.33 3.62
C LEU A 168 19.72 -10.94 2.86
N MET A 169 20.61 -11.89 2.58
CA MET A 169 21.78 -11.65 1.75
C MET A 169 21.39 -11.24 0.33
N ILE A 170 20.40 -11.91 -0.28
CA ILE A 170 19.92 -11.57 -1.63
C ILE A 170 19.29 -10.17 -1.63
N ILE A 171 18.47 -9.83 -0.65
CA ILE A 171 17.90 -8.46 -0.49
C ILE A 171 19.02 -7.43 -0.40
N SER A 172 20.07 -7.70 0.38
CA SER A 172 21.22 -6.82 0.50
C SER A 172 21.93 -6.62 -0.85
N VAL A 173 22.11 -7.70 -1.62
CA VAL A 173 22.71 -7.62 -2.96
C VAL A 173 21.85 -6.80 -3.92
N LEU A 174 20.51 -6.93 -3.86
CA LEU A 174 19.60 -6.13 -4.68
C LEU A 174 19.76 -4.63 -4.37
N PHE A 175 19.82 -4.24 -3.10
CA PHE A 175 20.11 -2.84 -2.73
C PHE A 175 21.49 -2.38 -3.19
N LEU A 176 22.51 -3.24 -3.15
CA LEU A 176 23.83 -2.90 -3.66
C LEU A 176 23.82 -2.66 -5.19
N ILE A 177 23.07 -3.46 -5.94
CA ILE A 177 22.86 -3.26 -7.40
C ILE A 177 22.13 -1.94 -7.63
N SER A 178 21.09 -1.65 -6.85
CA SER A 178 20.34 -0.38 -6.90
C SER A 178 21.28 0.82 -6.67
N ILE A 179 22.14 0.76 -5.65
CA ILE A 179 23.17 1.78 -5.37
C ILE A 179 24.08 1.98 -6.59
N ALA A 180 24.57 0.90 -7.19
CA ALA A 180 25.44 0.99 -8.36
C ALA A 180 24.73 1.68 -9.56
N LEU A 181 23.43 1.40 -9.77
CA LEU A 181 22.63 2.06 -10.80
C LEU A 181 22.42 3.55 -10.48
N ILE A 182 22.08 3.90 -9.24
CA ILE A 182 21.87 5.30 -8.81
C ILE A 182 23.17 6.11 -9.03
N LEU A 183 24.34 5.53 -8.80
CA LEU A 183 25.61 6.20 -9.01
C LEU A 183 25.83 6.60 -10.49
N THR A 184 25.25 5.86 -11.44
CA THR A 184 25.34 6.19 -12.88
C THR A 184 24.44 7.35 -13.30
N LEU A 185 23.47 7.76 -12.46
CA LEU A 185 22.60 8.90 -12.73
C LEU A 185 23.41 10.22 -12.79
N PRO A 186 23.05 11.16 -13.65
CA PRO A 186 23.73 12.44 -13.76
C PRO A 186 23.60 13.26 -12.46
N ASN A 187 24.66 13.99 -12.13
CA ASN A 187 24.60 14.96 -11.03
C ASN A 187 24.03 16.27 -11.57
N LYS A 188 22.88 16.70 -11.07
CA LYS A 188 22.29 17.98 -11.36
C LYS A 188 21.97 18.72 -10.06
N ASN A 189 22.14 20.03 -10.05
CA ASN A 189 21.67 20.87 -8.98
C ASN A 189 20.18 21.13 -9.24
N PHE A 190 19.33 20.51 -8.44
CA PHE A 190 17.89 20.74 -8.49
C PHE A 190 17.54 22.04 -7.78
N GLU A 191 16.65 22.80 -8.35
CA GLU A 191 16.12 24.00 -7.71
C GLU A 191 15.39 23.65 -6.42
N LYS A 192 15.69 24.41 -5.36
CA LYS A 192 15.04 24.24 -4.06
C LYS A 192 13.70 24.96 -4.09
N ILE A 193 12.63 24.24 -3.96
CA ILE A 193 11.29 24.81 -3.82
C ILE A 193 11.11 25.31 -2.39
N LYS A 194 10.74 26.59 -2.23
CA LYS A 194 10.32 27.12 -0.92
C LYS A 194 8.95 26.53 -0.58
N SER A 195 8.88 25.62 0.39
CA SER A 195 7.59 25.17 0.91
C SER A 195 7.04 26.17 1.93
N SER A 196 5.75 26.43 1.89
CA SER A 196 4.97 27.04 2.95
C SER A 196 5.05 26.23 4.25
N GLY A 197 4.63 26.79 5.38
CA GLY A 197 4.65 26.09 6.67
C GLY A 197 3.76 24.83 6.64
N PHE A 198 4.38 23.65 6.78
CA PHE A 198 3.69 22.35 6.68
C PHE A 198 2.46 22.23 7.61
N ILE A 199 2.60 22.61 8.88
CA ILE A 199 1.51 22.51 9.88
C ILE A 199 0.33 23.42 9.50
N GLU A 200 0.62 24.59 8.96
CA GLU A 200 -0.39 25.53 8.48
C GLU A 200 -1.13 24.98 7.27
N ASP A 201 -0.41 24.41 6.29
CA ASP A 201 -1.01 23.78 5.10
C ASP A 201 -1.92 22.60 5.46
N VAL A 202 -1.52 21.76 6.41
CA VAL A 202 -2.33 20.65 6.91
C VAL A 202 -3.59 21.18 7.61
N GLY A 203 -3.46 22.20 8.47
CA GLY A 203 -4.59 22.83 9.16
C GLY A 203 -5.61 23.43 8.19
N LEU A 204 -5.13 24.17 7.18
CA LEU A 204 -5.97 24.75 6.13
C LEU A 204 -6.69 23.65 5.31
N THR A 205 -6.01 22.55 5.02
CA THR A 205 -6.61 21.43 4.29
C THR A 205 -7.71 20.75 5.10
N PHE A 206 -7.51 20.53 6.40
CA PHE A 206 -8.56 19.99 7.26
C PHE A 206 -9.76 20.92 7.37
N LYS A 207 -9.54 22.24 7.41
CA LYS A 207 -10.61 23.22 7.37
C LYS A 207 -11.39 23.13 6.07
N TYR A 208 -10.70 23.13 4.92
CA TYR A 208 -11.30 22.98 3.60
C TYR A 208 -12.12 21.66 3.47
N LEU A 209 -11.58 20.52 3.95
CA LEU A 209 -12.30 19.24 3.96
C LEU A 209 -13.57 19.30 4.81
N ASN A 210 -13.57 20.04 5.92
CA ASN A 210 -14.73 20.17 6.79
C ASN A 210 -15.79 21.14 6.25
N GLU A 211 -15.40 22.13 5.46
CA GLU A 211 -16.31 23.10 4.83
C GLU A 211 -17.09 22.49 3.67
N LYS A 212 -16.51 21.56 2.91
CA LYS A 212 -17.18 20.83 1.83
C LYS A 212 -17.79 19.52 2.35
N GLU A 213 -19.11 19.50 2.52
CA GLU A 213 -19.84 18.37 3.13
C GLU A 213 -19.55 17.03 2.44
N ILE A 214 -19.44 17.03 1.11
CA ILE A 214 -19.11 15.83 0.34
C ILE A 214 -17.69 15.32 0.65
N LEU A 215 -16.67 16.19 0.69
CA LEU A 215 -15.30 15.79 1.00
C LEU A 215 -15.19 15.24 2.42
N LYS A 216 -15.86 15.88 3.38
CA LYS A 216 -15.97 15.41 4.76
C LYS A 216 -16.59 14.01 4.84
N LEU A 217 -17.65 13.76 4.06
CA LEU A 217 -18.31 12.48 4.00
C LEU A 217 -17.42 11.39 3.39
N LEU A 218 -16.81 11.68 2.22
CA LEU A 218 -15.91 10.76 1.54
C LEU A 218 -14.70 10.42 2.42
N THR A 219 -14.12 11.40 3.10
CA THR A 219 -12.98 11.19 4.00
C THR A 219 -13.32 10.29 5.18
N LYS A 220 -14.51 10.47 5.79
CA LYS A 220 -14.98 9.58 6.86
C LYS A 220 -15.23 8.16 6.37
N MET A 221 -15.88 8.03 5.20
CA MET A 221 -16.12 6.74 4.57
C MET A 221 -14.78 6.03 4.29
N PHE A 222 -13.81 6.74 3.72
CA PHE A 222 -12.50 6.17 3.43
C PHE A 222 -11.79 5.63 4.66
N PHE A 223 -11.80 6.38 5.75
CA PHE A 223 -11.22 5.91 6.99
C PHE A 223 -11.84 4.58 7.44
N VAL A 224 -13.19 4.48 7.39
CA VAL A 224 -13.90 3.26 7.83
C VAL A 224 -13.64 2.09 6.87
N VAL A 225 -13.64 2.34 5.55
CA VAL A 225 -13.30 1.32 4.53
C VAL A 225 -11.86 0.84 4.72
N SER A 226 -10.92 1.76 4.90
CA SER A 226 -9.51 1.42 5.09
C SER A 226 -9.26 0.65 6.39
N PHE A 227 -9.99 0.97 7.44
CA PHE A 227 -9.97 0.21 8.69
C PHE A 227 -10.44 -1.24 8.46
N ALA A 228 -11.54 -1.44 7.72
CA ALA A 228 -12.03 -2.77 7.37
C ALA A 228 -11.02 -3.55 6.51
N MET A 229 -10.41 -2.89 5.51
CA MET A 229 -9.35 -3.49 4.69
C MET A 229 -8.12 -3.86 5.53
N GLY A 230 -7.75 -3.02 6.50
CA GLY A 230 -6.65 -3.32 7.42
C GLY A 230 -6.90 -4.57 8.26
N ILE A 231 -8.17 -4.84 8.62
CA ILE A 231 -8.54 -6.08 9.31
C ILE A 231 -8.39 -7.29 8.36
N ALA A 232 -9.02 -7.23 7.20
CA ALA A 232 -9.07 -8.35 6.26
C ALA A 232 -7.66 -8.72 5.76
N ASN A 233 -6.95 -7.78 5.13
CA ASN A 233 -5.64 -8.05 4.52
C ASN A 233 -4.59 -8.54 5.52
N ASN A 234 -4.65 -8.11 6.77
CA ASN A 234 -3.72 -8.58 7.81
C ASN A 234 -3.92 -10.05 8.16
N LEU A 235 -5.12 -10.57 7.95
CA LEU A 235 -5.49 -11.94 8.32
C LEU A 235 -5.47 -12.93 7.15
N ASP A 236 -5.16 -12.50 5.94
CA ASP A 236 -5.12 -13.35 4.75
C ASP A 236 -4.26 -14.61 4.93
N ILE A 237 -3.10 -14.47 5.56
CA ILE A 237 -2.23 -15.63 5.82
C ILE A 237 -2.89 -16.63 6.77
N PHE A 238 -3.63 -16.16 7.77
CA PHE A 238 -4.35 -17.00 8.72
C PHE A 238 -5.64 -17.61 8.13
N LEU A 239 -6.25 -16.92 7.13
CA LEU A 239 -7.29 -17.55 6.33
C LEU A 239 -6.75 -18.81 5.63
N VAL A 240 -5.57 -18.69 5.03
CA VAL A 240 -4.93 -19.83 4.33
C VAL A 240 -4.54 -20.94 5.30
N THR A 241 -3.84 -20.60 6.39
CA THR A 241 -3.23 -21.60 7.27
C THR A 241 -4.21 -22.18 8.31
N ASP A 242 -4.94 -21.31 9.00
CA ASP A 242 -5.74 -21.70 10.15
C ASP A 242 -7.20 -22.02 9.76
N ARG A 243 -7.76 -21.24 8.83
CA ARG A 243 -9.17 -21.42 8.44
C ARG A 243 -9.36 -22.47 7.37
N LEU A 244 -8.50 -22.46 6.34
CA LEU A 244 -8.57 -23.40 5.22
C LEU A 244 -7.68 -24.65 5.46
N GLY A 245 -6.77 -24.63 6.44
CA GLY A 245 -5.86 -25.74 6.74
C GLY A 245 -4.85 -26.01 5.62
N LEU A 246 -4.53 -25.01 4.79
CA LEU A 246 -3.58 -25.12 3.70
C LEU A 246 -2.16 -24.78 4.17
N SER A 247 -1.16 -25.17 3.38
CA SER A 247 0.23 -24.85 3.67
C SER A 247 0.49 -23.33 3.53
N GLU A 248 1.47 -22.82 4.27
CA GLU A 248 1.89 -21.41 4.17
C GLU A 248 2.32 -21.04 2.75
N GLU A 249 2.91 -21.98 2.02
CA GLU A 249 3.28 -21.78 0.60
C GLU A 249 2.08 -21.43 -0.27
N PHE A 250 0.86 -21.86 0.10
CA PHE A 250 -0.35 -21.58 -0.66
C PHE A 250 -0.72 -20.09 -0.63
N TYR A 251 -0.23 -19.33 0.37
CA TYR A 251 -0.46 -17.89 0.49
C TYR A 251 -0.04 -17.11 -0.77
N GLN A 252 1.02 -17.55 -1.47
CA GLN A 252 1.46 -16.90 -2.72
C GLN A 252 0.34 -16.89 -3.79
N PHE A 253 -0.46 -17.94 -3.89
CA PHE A 253 -1.57 -18.02 -4.83
C PHE A 253 -2.76 -17.18 -4.36
N PHE A 254 -3.05 -17.23 -3.05
CA PHE A 254 -4.13 -16.47 -2.44
C PHE A 254 -3.90 -14.95 -2.59
N SER A 255 -2.72 -14.47 -2.25
CA SER A 255 -2.34 -13.06 -2.40
C SER A 255 -2.17 -12.67 -3.88
N GLY A 256 -1.67 -13.58 -4.74
CA GLY A 256 -1.57 -13.34 -6.18
C GLY A 256 -2.94 -13.12 -6.84
N ILE A 257 -3.95 -13.91 -6.46
CA ILE A 257 -5.34 -13.74 -6.94
C ILE A 257 -5.90 -12.39 -6.49
N ALA A 258 -5.61 -11.94 -5.27
CA ALA A 258 -5.98 -10.62 -4.81
C ALA A 258 -5.39 -9.52 -5.71
N GLY A 259 -4.09 -9.59 -6.02
CA GLY A 259 -3.43 -8.65 -6.93
C GLY A 259 -4.05 -8.63 -8.33
N VAL A 260 -4.37 -9.80 -8.90
CA VAL A 260 -5.10 -9.90 -10.19
C VAL A 260 -6.47 -9.23 -10.06
N GLY A 261 -7.19 -9.47 -8.97
CA GLY A 261 -8.50 -8.85 -8.70
C GLY A 261 -8.44 -7.32 -8.75
N VAL A 262 -7.46 -6.70 -8.07
CA VAL A 262 -7.27 -5.24 -8.08
C VAL A 262 -7.05 -4.71 -9.50
N ILE A 263 -6.18 -5.35 -10.29
CA ILE A 263 -5.88 -4.95 -11.67
C ILE A 263 -7.13 -5.06 -12.54
N VAL A 264 -7.83 -6.19 -12.46
CA VAL A 264 -9.09 -6.43 -13.20
C VAL A 264 -10.16 -5.40 -12.79
N GLY A 265 -10.30 -5.12 -11.50
CA GLY A 265 -11.23 -4.12 -10.97
C GLY A 265 -10.94 -2.71 -11.49
N GLY A 266 -9.68 -2.31 -11.49
CA GLY A 266 -9.24 -1.04 -12.09
C GLY A 266 -9.55 -0.97 -13.59
N GLY A 267 -9.31 -2.06 -14.33
CA GLY A 267 -9.65 -2.18 -15.75
C GLY A 267 -11.16 -2.10 -16.01
N ILE A 268 -11.96 -2.80 -15.21
CA ILE A 268 -13.43 -2.71 -15.27
C ILE A 268 -13.89 -1.28 -15.00
N TYR A 269 -13.33 -0.62 -13.97
CA TYR A 269 -13.65 0.77 -13.67
C TYR A 269 -13.47 1.69 -14.89
N LEU A 270 -12.36 1.56 -15.62
CA LEU A 270 -12.13 2.37 -16.82
C LEU A 270 -13.24 2.19 -17.87
N LEU A 271 -13.75 0.98 -18.05
CA LEU A 271 -14.82 0.66 -18.99
C LEU A 271 -16.19 1.17 -18.55
N VAL A 272 -16.48 1.09 -17.24
CA VAL A 272 -17.79 1.43 -16.68
C VAL A 272 -17.85 2.81 -16.03
N SER A 273 -16.76 3.58 -16.03
CA SER A 273 -16.62 4.84 -15.29
C SER A 273 -17.75 5.85 -15.58
N LYS A 274 -18.26 5.87 -16.82
CA LYS A 274 -19.37 6.75 -17.25
C LYS A 274 -20.74 6.36 -16.66
N TYR A 275 -20.88 5.12 -16.20
CA TYR A 275 -22.12 4.62 -15.55
C TYR A 275 -22.03 4.63 -14.03
N MET A 276 -20.84 4.97 -13.50
CA MET A 276 -20.65 5.04 -12.06
C MET A 276 -21.33 6.28 -11.48
N ASN A 277 -22.09 6.05 -10.43
CA ASN A 277 -22.71 7.09 -9.63
C ASN A 277 -22.67 6.70 -8.16
N ILE A 278 -23.14 7.57 -7.30
CA ILE A 278 -23.08 7.37 -5.85
C ILE A 278 -23.94 6.18 -5.39
N LYS A 279 -25.02 5.86 -6.13
CA LYS A 279 -25.87 4.70 -5.82
C LYS A 279 -25.16 3.39 -6.10
N VAL A 280 -24.43 3.33 -7.20
CA VAL A 280 -23.56 2.19 -7.52
C VAL A 280 -22.47 2.06 -6.46
N LEU A 281 -21.84 3.16 -6.04
CA LEU A 281 -20.79 3.16 -5.02
C LEU A 281 -21.25 2.49 -3.73
N TYR A 282 -22.33 2.98 -3.12
CA TYR A 282 -22.79 2.38 -1.84
C TYR A 282 -23.29 0.95 -2.02
N THR A 283 -23.86 0.61 -3.17
CA THR A 283 -24.29 -0.77 -3.46
C THR A 283 -23.11 -1.72 -3.51
N LEU A 284 -22.01 -1.33 -4.20
CA LEU A 284 -20.77 -2.11 -4.25
C LEU A 284 -20.16 -2.28 -2.85
N ILE A 285 -20.18 -1.24 -2.01
CA ILE A 285 -19.72 -1.34 -0.62
C ILE A 285 -20.60 -2.32 0.19
N GLY A 286 -21.91 -2.31 -0.05
CA GLY A 286 -22.85 -3.25 0.57
C GLY A 286 -22.57 -4.71 0.16
N ILE A 287 -22.28 -4.94 -1.13
CA ILE A 287 -21.87 -6.26 -1.62
C ILE A 287 -20.54 -6.67 -0.97
N PHE A 288 -19.57 -5.77 -0.92
CA PHE A 288 -18.28 -6.01 -0.29
C PHE A 288 -18.42 -6.39 1.20
N SER A 289 -19.35 -5.76 1.93
CA SER A 289 -19.67 -6.15 3.31
C SER A 289 -20.09 -7.63 3.42
N ILE A 290 -20.90 -8.09 2.48
CA ILE A 290 -21.41 -9.47 2.47
C ILE A 290 -20.32 -10.45 2.08
N THR A 291 -19.56 -10.15 1.03
CA THR A 291 -18.50 -11.04 0.51
C THR A 291 -17.37 -11.22 1.52
N VAL A 292 -16.91 -10.16 2.16
CA VAL A 292 -15.90 -10.22 3.24
C VAL A 292 -16.36 -11.07 4.42
N PHE A 293 -17.65 -10.98 4.81
CA PHE A 293 -18.18 -11.84 5.86
C PHE A 293 -18.08 -13.34 5.48
N PHE A 294 -18.56 -13.68 4.27
CA PHE A 294 -18.52 -15.06 3.80
C PHE A 294 -17.11 -15.56 3.53
N GLU A 295 -16.19 -14.70 3.16
CA GLU A 295 -14.77 -15.02 3.01
C GLU A 295 -14.17 -15.50 4.34
N GLY A 296 -14.35 -14.76 5.43
CA GLY A 296 -13.87 -15.17 6.75
C GLY A 296 -14.64 -16.35 7.36
N TYR A 297 -15.90 -16.55 6.96
CA TYR A 297 -16.74 -17.65 7.45
C TYR A 297 -16.45 -18.97 6.72
N SER A 298 -16.07 -18.94 5.45
CA SER A 298 -15.87 -20.12 4.59
C SER A 298 -14.73 -21.01 5.09
N THR A 299 -14.89 -22.31 4.90
CA THR A 299 -13.85 -23.33 5.05
C THR A 299 -13.54 -24.04 3.72
N ASN A 300 -14.16 -23.59 2.64
CA ASN A 300 -13.92 -24.13 1.31
C ASN A 300 -12.92 -23.25 0.56
N ALA A 301 -11.77 -23.81 0.22
CA ALA A 301 -10.68 -23.06 -0.43
C ALA A 301 -11.11 -22.38 -1.74
N VAL A 302 -11.88 -23.09 -2.59
CA VAL A 302 -12.34 -22.52 -3.88
C VAL A 302 -13.28 -21.35 -3.66
N LEU A 303 -14.23 -21.47 -2.74
CA LEU A 303 -15.16 -20.39 -2.41
C LEU A 303 -14.42 -19.18 -1.84
N THR A 304 -13.51 -19.40 -0.87
CA THR A 304 -12.74 -18.32 -0.25
C THR A 304 -11.86 -17.59 -1.26
N MET A 305 -11.15 -18.32 -2.15
CA MET A 305 -10.36 -17.71 -3.23
C MET A 305 -11.22 -16.95 -4.24
N THR A 306 -12.42 -17.43 -4.52
CA THR A 306 -13.38 -16.72 -5.41
C THR A 306 -13.87 -15.44 -4.75
N LEU A 307 -14.18 -15.47 -3.46
CA LEU A 307 -14.58 -14.29 -2.70
C LEU A 307 -13.44 -13.28 -2.61
N GLN A 308 -12.22 -13.72 -2.30
CA GLN A 308 -11.02 -12.88 -2.31
C GLN A 308 -10.82 -12.18 -3.66
N PHE A 309 -10.97 -12.91 -4.78
CA PHE A 309 -10.91 -12.32 -6.11
C PHE A 309 -11.98 -11.25 -6.31
N ILE A 310 -13.24 -11.57 -5.98
CA ILE A 310 -14.37 -10.65 -6.13
C ILE A 310 -14.15 -9.39 -5.27
N ASP A 311 -13.73 -9.54 -4.02
CA ASP A 311 -13.49 -8.44 -3.09
C ASP A 311 -12.40 -7.51 -3.61
N ASN A 312 -11.32 -8.05 -4.16
CA ASN A 312 -10.27 -7.24 -4.75
C ASN A 312 -10.69 -6.57 -6.07
N VAL A 313 -11.55 -7.20 -6.88
CA VAL A 313 -12.18 -6.56 -8.06
C VAL A 313 -13.05 -5.38 -7.61
N LEU A 314 -13.90 -5.57 -6.61
CA LEU A 314 -14.71 -4.49 -6.03
C LEU A 314 -13.84 -3.38 -5.48
N GLY A 315 -12.77 -3.71 -4.76
CA GLY A 315 -11.78 -2.77 -4.23
C GLY A 315 -11.14 -1.90 -5.32
N GLY A 316 -10.74 -2.51 -6.45
CA GLY A 316 -10.19 -1.80 -7.61
C GLY A 316 -11.19 -0.83 -8.24
N ILE A 317 -12.46 -1.24 -8.42
CA ILE A 317 -13.53 -0.38 -8.94
C ILE A 317 -13.80 0.79 -7.98
N LEU A 318 -13.95 0.50 -6.69
CA LEU A 318 -14.24 1.49 -5.64
C LEU A 318 -13.12 2.53 -5.56
N SER A 319 -11.87 2.09 -5.53
CA SER A 319 -10.70 2.98 -5.47
C SER A 319 -10.66 3.94 -6.65
N GLY A 320 -10.87 3.44 -7.89
CA GLY A 320 -10.91 4.26 -9.09
C GLY A 320 -12.01 5.32 -9.06
N TYR A 321 -13.24 4.92 -8.70
CA TYR A 321 -14.37 5.84 -8.68
C TYR A 321 -14.22 6.91 -7.59
N VAL A 322 -13.81 6.52 -6.42
CA VAL A 322 -13.67 7.47 -5.31
C VAL A 322 -12.54 8.47 -5.57
N MET A 323 -11.40 8.03 -6.13
CA MET A 323 -10.34 8.95 -6.53
C MET A 323 -10.84 9.98 -7.57
N THR A 324 -11.69 9.52 -8.49
CA THR A 324 -12.35 10.40 -9.48
C THR A 324 -13.30 11.39 -8.81
N LEU A 325 -14.09 10.95 -7.81
CA LEU A 325 -14.98 11.84 -7.06
C LEU A 325 -14.19 12.91 -6.31
N ILE A 326 -13.16 12.54 -5.57
CA ILE A 326 -12.30 13.49 -4.86
C ILE A 326 -11.74 14.52 -5.84
N THR A 327 -11.24 14.08 -6.98
CA THR A 327 -10.66 14.96 -8.00
C THR A 327 -11.71 15.95 -8.55
N LYS A 328 -12.96 15.50 -8.79
CA LYS A 328 -14.03 16.35 -9.33
C LYS A 328 -14.54 17.40 -8.34
N VAL A 329 -14.57 17.08 -7.05
CA VAL A 329 -15.14 17.96 -6.02
C VAL A 329 -14.11 18.87 -5.34
N THR A 330 -12.82 18.62 -5.59
CA THR A 330 -11.73 19.37 -5.00
C THR A 330 -11.27 20.46 -5.96
N ASP A 331 -11.14 21.68 -5.46
CA ASP A 331 -10.61 22.80 -6.23
C ASP A 331 -9.13 22.53 -6.58
N GLN A 332 -8.70 22.92 -7.78
CA GLN A 332 -7.38 22.56 -8.33
C GLN A 332 -6.21 22.96 -7.41
N GLU A 333 -6.34 24.06 -6.68
CA GLU A 333 -5.37 24.54 -5.71
C GLU A 333 -5.19 23.60 -4.51
N TYR A 334 -6.27 22.91 -4.10
CA TYR A 334 -6.29 22.00 -2.95
C TYR A 334 -6.08 20.52 -3.30
N LEU A 335 -6.10 20.16 -4.59
CA LEU A 335 -6.12 18.76 -5.03
C LEU A 335 -4.97 17.93 -4.45
N GLY A 336 -3.74 18.44 -4.52
CA GLY A 336 -2.57 17.76 -3.96
C GLY A 336 -2.62 17.63 -2.43
N LYS A 337 -3.09 18.69 -1.75
CA LYS A 337 -3.20 18.72 -0.29
C LYS A 337 -4.29 17.75 0.20
N VAL A 338 -5.46 17.75 -0.46
CA VAL A 338 -6.57 16.84 -0.16
C VAL A 338 -6.17 15.38 -0.37
N ASN A 339 -5.52 15.06 -1.50
CA ASN A 339 -5.02 13.71 -1.76
C ASN A 339 -4.01 13.26 -0.69
N GLY A 340 -3.10 14.15 -0.28
CA GLY A 340 -2.14 13.85 0.78
C GLY A 340 -2.81 13.55 2.12
N VAL A 341 -3.73 14.39 2.58
CA VAL A 341 -4.48 14.18 3.84
C VAL A 341 -5.33 12.91 3.76
N THR A 342 -6.04 12.70 2.65
CA THR A 342 -6.88 11.50 2.47
C THR A 342 -6.04 10.22 2.49
N SER A 343 -4.91 10.17 1.79
CA SER A 343 -4.00 9.01 1.79
C SER A 343 -3.44 8.73 3.19
N THR A 344 -3.11 9.76 3.95
CA THR A 344 -2.64 9.61 5.34
C THR A 344 -3.73 9.04 6.24
N LEU A 345 -4.97 9.51 6.12
CA LEU A 345 -6.11 8.99 6.87
C LEU A 345 -6.45 7.55 6.49
N MET A 346 -6.31 7.20 5.20
CA MET A 346 -6.46 5.80 4.74
C MET A 346 -5.39 4.91 5.38
N THR A 347 -4.11 5.32 5.34
CA THR A 347 -3.02 4.57 5.97
C THR A 347 -3.24 4.40 7.47
N PHE A 348 -3.73 5.45 8.15
CA PHE A 348 -4.08 5.37 9.57
C PHE A 348 -5.22 4.38 9.82
N GLY A 349 -6.26 4.38 8.97
CA GLY A 349 -7.35 3.40 9.04
C GLY A 349 -6.82 1.96 8.91
N ILE A 350 -6.00 1.67 7.90
CA ILE A 350 -5.36 0.36 7.71
C ILE A 350 -4.55 -0.02 8.95
N MET A 351 -3.71 0.87 9.44
CA MET A 351 -2.84 0.64 10.59
C MET A 351 -3.64 0.28 11.86
N VAL A 352 -4.72 0.99 12.15
CA VAL A 352 -5.61 0.69 13.28
C VAL A 352 -6.33 -0.64 13.07
N GLY A 353 -6.85 -0.89 11.85
CA GLY A 353 -7.49 -2.16 11.49
C GLY A 353 -6.57 -3.36 11.66
N THR A 354 -5.31 -3.22 11.26
CA THR A 354 -4.27 -4.25 11.42
C THR A 354 -4.07 -4.65 12.87
N ILE A 355 -3.93 -3.70 13.80
CA ILE A 355 -3.79 -4.00 15.23
C ILE A 355 -5.06 -4.64 15.79
N VAL A 356 -6.21 -4.09 15.45
CA VAL A 356 -7.51 -4.60 15.89
C VAL A 356 -7.71 -6.05 15.44
N SER A 357 -7.36 -6.38 14.21
CA SER A 357 -7.48 -7.74 13.68
C SER A 357 -6.66 -8.76 14.44
N GLY A 358 -5.41 -8.45 14.79
CA GLY A 358 -4.56 -9.34 15.58
C GLY A 358 -5.10 -9.58 16.98
N ILE A 359 -5.63 -8.54 17.64
CA ILE A 359 -6.26 -8.67 18.96
C ILE A 359 -7.48 -9.59 18.87
N PHE A 360 -8.40 -9.32 17.94
CA PHE A 360 -9.61 -10.16 17.82
C PHE A 360 -9.29 -11.59 17.42
N MET A 361 -8.38 -11.81 16.48
CA MET A 361 -7.97 -13.15 16.11
C MET A 361 -7.36 -13.92 17.28
N LYS A 362 -6.49 -13.28 18.07
CA LYS A 362 -5.84 -13.94 19.22
C LYS A 362 -6.79 -14.33 20.32
N TYR A 363 -7.74 -13.45 20.67
CA TYR A 363 -8.62 -13.63 21.83
C TYR A 363 -10.01 -14.19 21.48
N THR A 364 -10.37 -14.25 20.21
CA THR A 364 -11.66 -14.76 19.76
C THR A 364 -11.51 -15.75 18.59
N SER A 365 -11.65 -15.27 17.36
CA SER A 365 -11.43 -16.08 16.14
C SER A 365 -11.28 -15.18 14.90
N ILE A 366 -10.76 -15.75 13.83
CA ILE A 366 -10.68 -15.10 12.52
C ILE A 366 -12.07 -14.71 12.00
N VAL A 367 -13.09 -15.54 12.24
CA VAL A 367 -14.48 -15.27 11.83
C VAL A 367 -15.04 -13.99 12.47
N VAL A 368 -14.73 -13.78 13.77
CA VAL A 368 -15.13 -12.55 14.49
C VAL A 368 -14.43 -11.33 13.92
N ALA A 369 -13.14 -11.44 13.58
CA ALA A 369 -12.40 -10.33 12.98
C ALA A 369 -12.98 -9.94 11.61
N PHE A 370 -13.26 -10.91 10.73
CA PHE A 370 -13.90 -10.66 9.44
C PHE A 370 -15.34 -10.14 9.58
N PHE A 371 -16.07 -10.58 10.60
CA PHE A 371 -17.38 -10.03 10.92
C PHE A 371 -17.30 -8.54 11.30
N ILE A 372 -16.28 -8.13 12.06
CA ILE A 372 -16.04 -6.70 12.39
C ILE A 372 -15.71 -5.92 11.13
N ALA A 373 -14.87 -6.45 10.23
CA ALA A 373 -14.59 -5.83 8.95
C ALA A 373 -15.86 -5.65 8.11
N SER A 374 -16.69 -6.69 8.03
CA SER A 374 -17.99 -6.64 7.36
C SER A 374 -18.91 -5.55 7.94
N ILE A 375 -19.01 -5.44 9.28
CA ILE A 375 -19.76 -4.35 9.93
C ILE A 375 -19.21 -2.98 9.57
N ALA A 376 -17.88 -2.80 9.51
CA ALA A 376 -17.29 -1.54 9.12
C ALA A 376 -17.65 -1.16 7.67
N PHE A 377 -17.65 -2.10 6.72
CA PHE A 377 -18.15 -1.86 5.36
C PHE A 377 -19.66 -1.51 5.38
N LEU A 378 -20.47 -2.19 6.20
CA LEU A 378 -21.89 -1.89 6.35
C LEU A 378 -22.13 -0.49 6.95
N ILE A 379 -21.31 -0.05 7.87
CA ILE A 379 -21.34 1.33 8.38
C ILE A 379 -21.06 2.31 7.25
N SER A 380 -20.05 2.06 6.42
CA SER A 380 -19.74 2.90 5.26
C SER A 380 -20.88 2.96 4.25
N PHE A 381 -21.52 1.82 3.97
CA PHE A 381 -22.75 1.74 3.18
C PHE A 381 -23.86 2.63 3.76
N THR A 382 -24.14 2.49 5.07
CA THR A 382 -25.22 3.25 5.72
C THR A 382 -24.95 4.75 5.78
N ILE A 383 -23.69 5.17 5.91
CA ILE A 383 -23.26 6.58 5.86
C ILE A 383 -23.63 7.17 4.50
N LEU A 384 -23.23 6.52 3.40
CA LEU A 384 -23.51 7.00 2.04
C LEU A 384 -25.01 6.94 1.72
N TYR A 385 -25.68 5.85 2.03
CA TYR A 385 -27.13 5.68 1.82
C TYR A 385 -27.94 6.80 2.48
N LYS A 386 -27.62 7.12 3.75
CA LYS A 386 -28.28 8.22 4.47
C LYS A 386 -27.97 9.59 3.87
N ALA A 387 -26.76 9.81 3.37
CA ALA A 387 -26.36 11.07 2.75
C ALA A 387 -27.07 11.30 1.41
N VAL A 388 -27.23 10.24 0.60
CA VAL A 388 -28.03 10.28 -0.64
C VAL A 388 -29.48 10.62 -0.33
N ASN A 389 -30.11 9.92 0.62
CA ASN A 389 -31.51 10.16 0.98
C ASN A 389 -31.77 11.57 1.57
N LYS A 390 -30.75 12.20 2.17
CA LYS A 390 -30.81 13.60 2.62
C LYS A 390 -30.55 14.62 1.51
N GLY A 391 -30.27 14.17 0.31
CA GLY A 391 -29.99 15.02 -0.85
C GLY A 391 -28.64 15.72 -0.85
N VAL A 392 -27.71 15.33 0.06
CA VAL A 392 -26.36 15.88 0.14
C VAL A 392 -25.54 15.57 -1.12
N LEU A 393 -25.88 14.50 -1.84
CA LEU A 393 -25.14 13.95 -2.97
C LEU A 393 -25.95 13.96 -4.27
N LYS A 394 -27.01 14.80 -4.38
CA LYS A 394 -27.88 14.86 -5.56
C LYS A 394 -27.14 15.11 -6.88
N GLU A 395 -26.07 15.88 -6.84
CA GLU A 395 -25.26 16.19 -8.03
C GLU A 395 -24.48 14.97 -8.58
N PHE A 396 -24.42 13.87 -7.81
CA PHE A 396 -23.66 12.65 -8.14
C PHE A 396 -24.55 11.41 -8.28
N GLU A 397 -25.88 11.59 -8.27
CA GLU A 397 -26.85 10.56 -8.56
C GLU A 397 -26.98 10.35 -10.08
#